data_31c24ff25651ef1606c785803c504f72
#
_entry.id   31c24ff25651ef1606c785803c504f72
#
_cell.length_a   1.000
_cell.length_b   1.000
_cell.length_c   1.000
_cell.angle_alpha   90.00
_cell.angle_beta   90.00
_cell.angle_gamma   90.00
#
_symmetry.space_group_name_H-M   'P 1'
#
loop_
_entity.id
_entity.type
_entity.pdbx_description
1 polymer ?
#
loop_
_entity_poly.entity_id
_entity_poly.type
_entity_poly.pdbx_seq_one_letter_code
_entity_poly.pdbx_strand_id
1 'polypeptide(L)'
;YRRQRQMCIRDRYITVPCEKNKEIVEQAFKQLNNNVQVIVIQNRGRDVSALLVATKKFIMNYDYVCFMHDKKVTQLKPETIGYGFSYKCFENMLGSKNVVLNAIETFEENPRLGMLMPPPPNHGDYYITLGLEWGMNFENTKNLAKELGITVPIDEKKEPIAPLGTMFWFRPRAMKLLFDRDWEYEDFPPEPNAIDGTLLHAIERIYSYVVQQEGYYPAWALSDKCADIEITNLNYMLRTMNNVVFHEGPGAGKFEDVINGLHSEFGYGNCGNALEAGLKNSSLYLNNDGVYNEKYKVDASNKSKDNDKFEYEFDIKKMDNAIREIRWDPGENANVTINDVVVTVTCENDIEKKYSIEDVTTNGIDLGNHIVFVIPDPQVIISLGGKYHVSKVTIEGHGVRRISDLDNHKISRRSRTVFQKITRVCNKLKNKL
;
A
#
# COMPACT_ATOMS: atom_id res chain seq x y z
N TYR A 1 -39.17 -4.68 -12.99
CA TYR A 1 -39.69 -3.87 -11.86
C TYR A 1 -38.51 -3.20 -11.16
N ARG A 2 -38.05 -2.03 -11.67
CA ARG A 2 -37.15 -1.17 -10.89
C ARG A 2 -38.00 -0.48 -9.82
N ARG A 3 -37.97 -1.00 -8.57
CA ARG A 3 -38.43 -0.22 -7.43
C ARG A 3 -37.65 1.09 -7.44
N GLN A 4 -38.38 2.22 -7.45
CA GLN A 4 -37.80 3.51 -7.09
C GLN A 4 -37.13 3.31 -5.72
N ARG A 5 -35.81 3.25 -5.71
CA ARG A 5 -35.06 3.18 -4.46
C ARG A 5 -35.30 4.52 -3.75
N GLN A 6 -36.10 4.52 -2.73
CA GLN A 6 -36.13 5.57 -1.73
C GLN A 6 -34.67 5.87 -1.36
N MET A 7 -34.35 7.15 -1.26
CA MET A 7 -33.00 7.58 -0.87
C MET A 7 -32.58 6.80 0.37
N CYS A 8 -31.54 5.96 0.25
CA CYS A 8 -31.02 5.20 1.38
C CYS A 8 -30.62 6.19 2.47
N ILE A 9 -31.27 6.10 3.63
CA ILE A 9 -30.85 6.84 4.82
C ILE A 9 -29.44 6.31 5.16
N ARG A 10 -28.47 7.20 5.12
CA ARG A 10 -27.07 6.89 5.42
C ARG A 10 -26.70 7.57 6.71
N ASP A 11 -26.85 6.85 7.80
CA ASP A 11 -26.37 7.32 9.09
C ASP A 11 -24.86 7.09 9.20
N ARG A 12 -24.17 8.00 9.83
CA ARG A 12 -22.75 7.89 10.15
C ARG A 12 -22.57 8.05 11.65
N TYR A 13 -21.96 7.05 12.24
CA TYR A 13 -21.56 7.07 13.63
C TYR A 13 -20.05 7.17 13.70
N ILE A 14 -19.54 8.19 14.36
CA ILE A 14 -18.11 8.41 14.52
C ILE A 14 -17.80 8.34 16.02
N THR A 15 -16.98 7.38 16.40
CA THR A 15 -16.55 7.23 17.78
C THR A 15 -15.25 7.99 18.02
N VAL A 16 -15.15 8.68 19.15
CA VAL A 16 -13.98 9.48 19.53
C VAL A 16 -13.66 9.27 21.01
N PRO A 17 -12.38 9.43 21.43
CA PRO A 17 -11.98 9.14 22.79
C PRO A 17 -12.26 10.27 23.81
N CYS A 18 -12.67 11.46 23.37
CA CYS A 18 -12.94 12.60 24.26
C CYS A 18 -13.80 13.68 23.61
N GLU A 19 -14.40 14.55 24.43
CA GLU A 19 -15.25 15.66 23.99
C GLU A 19 -14.53 16.64 23.04
N LYS A 20 -13.24 16.92 23.30
CA LYS A 20 -12.45 17.78 22.39
C LYS A 20 -12.39 17.23 20.96
N ASN A 21 -12.23 15.93 20.81
CA ASN A 21 -12.23 15.31 19.49
C ASN A 21 -13.63 15.32 18.87
N LYS A 22 -14.69 15.20 19.68
CA LYS A 22 -16.07 15.32 19.24
C LYS A 22 -16.32 16.67 18.61
N GLU A 23 -15.98 17.76 19.29
CA GLU A 23 -16.13 19.12 18.76
C GLU A 23 -15.43 19.32 17.41
N ILE A 24 -14.19 18.80 17.30
CA ILE A 24 -13.41 18.87 16.03
C ILE A 24 -14.13 18.12 14.90
N VAL A 25 -14.61 16.91 15.19
CA VAL A 25 -15.29 16.08 14.20
C VAL A 25 -16.63 16.69 13.80
N GLU A 26 -17.45 17.12 14.76
CA GLU A 26 -18.73 17.78 14.51
C GLU A 26 -18.55 19.04 13.66
N GLN A 27 -17.52 19.86 13.94
CA GLN A 27 -17.20 21.02 13.13
C GLN A 27 -16.78 20.66 11.70
N ALA A 28 -15.99 19.60 11.54
CA ALA A 28 -15.55 19.14 10.22
C ALA A 28 -16.72 18.65 9.35
N PHE A 29 -17.73 18.04 9.96
CA PHE A 29 -18.91 17.51 9.27
C PHE A 29 -20.09 18.47 9.20
N LYS A 30 -20.02 19.66 9.84
CA LYS A 30 -21.12 20.63 9.90
C LYS A 30 -21.62 21.10 8.53
N GLN A 31 -20.75 21.11 7.51
CA GLN A 31 -21.11 21.52 6.15
C GLN A 31 -21.67 20.37 5.29
N LEU A 32 -21.59 19.14 5.79
CA LEU A 32 -22.11 17.97 5.10
C LEU A 32 -23.55 17.76 5.58
N ASN A 33 -24.53 17.91 4.70
CA ASN A 33 -25.97 17.68 4.94
C ASN A 33 -26.27 16.18 5.20
N ASN A 34 -25.57 15.56 6.14
CA ASN A 34 -25.63 14.13 6.41
C ASN A 34 -25.91 13.89 7.89
N ASN A 35 -26.68 12.85 8.20
CA ASN A 35 -26.85 12.37 9.55
C ASN A 35 -25.51 11.83 10.09
N VAL A 36 -24.79 12.67 10.83
CA VAL A 36 -23.56 12.30 11.53
C VAL A 36 -23.81 12.39 13.01
N GLN A 37 -23.57 11.32 13.71
CA GLN A 37 -23.61 11.26 15.17
C GLN A 37 -22.21 10.96 15.69
N VAL A 38 -21.70 11.81 16.58
CA VAL A 38 -20.39 11.64 17.20
C VAL A 38 -20.58 11.13 18.63
N ILE A 39 -20.00 9.98 18.91
CA ILE A 39 -20.13 9.28 20.18
C ILE A 39 -18.79 9.29 20.91
N VAL A 40 -18.75 9.82 22.12
CA VAL A 40 -17.57 9.70 22.96
C VAL A 40 -17.58 8.35 23.63
N ILE A 41 -16.47 7.61 23.52
CA ILE A 41 -16.30 6.27 24.06
C ILE A 41 -15.07 6.18 24.96
N GLN A 42 -15.02 5.14 25.79
CA GLN A 42 -13.82 4.82 26.54
C GLN A 42 -12.67 4.45 25.59
N ASN A 43 -11.46 4.94 25.89
CA ASN A 43 -10.27 4.56 25.13
C ASN A 43 -9.75 3.19 25.58
N ARG A 44 -10.54 2.15 25.36
CA ARG A 44 -10.25 0.77 25.74
C ARG A 44 -10.84 -0.19 24.71
N GLY A 45 -10.05 -1.15 24.24
CA GLY A 45 -10.47 -2.13 23.24
C GLY A 45 -10.41 -1.62 21.82
N ARG A 46 -9.78 -0.46 21.55
CA ARG A 46 -9.53 0.12 20.22
C ARG A 46 -10.79 0.17 19.34
N ASP A 47 -10.64 -0.17 18.05
CA ASP A 47 -11.69 -0.29 17.05
C ASP A 47 -12.72 -1.39 17.38
N VAL A 48 -12.29 -2.47 18.01
CA VAL A 48 -13.16 -3.60 18.36
C VAL A 48 -14.26 -3.18 19.35
N SER A 49 -13.92 -2.46 20.42
CA SER A 49 -14.93 -1.98 21.38
C SER A 49 -15.83 -0.90 20.76
N ALA A 50 -15.28 -0.09 19.85
CA ALA A 50 -16.08 0.86 19.09
C ALA A 50 -17.19 0.14 18.29
N LEU A 51 -16.89 -1.02 17.70
CA LEU A 51 -17.87 -1.84 17.01
C LEU A 51 -18.81 -2.57 17.97
N LEU A 52 -18.27 -3.33 18.94
CA LEU A 52 -19.05 -4.30 19.70
C LEU A 52 -19.77 -3.68 20.91
N VAL A 53 -19.25 -2.60 21.47
CA VAL A 53 -19.85 -1.94 22.65
C VAL A 53 -20.63 -0.68 22.24
N ALA A 54 -19.96 0.24 21.53
CA ALA A 54 -20.58 1.53 21.27
C ALA A 54 -21.80 1.45 20.32
N THR A 55 -21.80 0.48 19.40
CA THR A 55 -22.88 0.35 18.40
C THR A 55 -23.96 -0.66 18.78
N LYS A 56 -23.78 -1.48 19.83
CA LYS A 56 -24.66 -2.62 20.14
C LYS A 56 -26.15 -2.28 20.21
N LYS A 57 -26.47 -1.07 20.67
CA LYS A 57 -27.88 -0.65 20.85
C LYS A 57 -28.63 -0.37 19.56
N PHE A 58 -27.93 -0.11 18.45
CA PHE A 58 -28.59 0.34 17.22
C PHE A 58 -28.13 -0.41 15.97
N ILE A 59 -27.00 -1.12 16.02
CA ILE A 59 -26.41 -1.72 14.82
C ILE A 59 -27.34 -2.71 14.12
N MET A 60 -28.14 -3.44 14.88
CA MET A 60 -29.10 -4.43 14.35
C MET A 60 -30.28 -3.80 13.59
N ASN A 61 -30.43 -2.47 13.63
CA ASN A 61 -31.46 -1.74 12.88
C ASN A 61 -31.07 -1.53 11.40
N TYR A 62 -29.85 -1.88 11.02
CA TYR A 62 -29.34 -1.67 9.67
C TYR A 62 -29.27 -2.96 8.89
N ASP A 63 -29.51 -2.88 7.58
CA ASP A 63 -29.35 -4.02 6.68
C ASP A 63 -27.87 -4.25 6.35
N TYR A 64 -27.10 -3.17 6.15
CA TYR A 64 -25.68 -3.19 5.83
C TYR A 64 -24.94 -2.13 6.62
N VAL A 65 -23.76 -2.47 7.09
CA VAL A 65 -22.85 -1.58 7.81
C VAL A 65 -21.46 -1.64 7.18
N CYS A 66 -20.86 -0.49 6.95
CA CYS A 66 -19.44 -0.35 6.65
C CYS A 66 -18.72 0.07 7.92
N PHE A 67 -17.88 -0.79 8.43
CA PHE A 67 -17.04 -0.49 9.58
C PHE A 67 -15.65 -0.09 9.13
N MET A 68 -15.22 1.09 9.56
CA MET A 68 -13.93 1.69 9.22
C MET A 68 -13.37 2.42 10.44
N HIS A 69 -12.05 2.48 10.55
CA HIS A 69 -11.39 3.22 11.63
C HIS A 69 -10.09 3.90 11.13
N ASP A 70 -9.56 4.82 11.89
CA ASP A 70 -8.23 5.37 11.66
C ASP A 70 -7.17 4.29 11.96
N LYS A 71 -6.22 4.12 11.05
CA LYS A 71 -5.16 3.12 11.24
C LYS A 71 -3.85 3.81 11.59
N LYS A 72 -3.32 3.49 12.77
CA LYS A 72 -1.96 3.92 13.15
C LYS A 72 -0.93 3.15 12.32
N VAL A 73 -0.30 3.86 11.40
CA VAL A 73 0.65 3.28 10.44
C VAL A 73 2.11 3.29 10.94
N THR A 74 2.36 3.94 12.07
CA THR A 74 3.71 4.15 12.63
C THR A 74 4.29 2.95 13.37
N GLN A 75 3.49 1.91 13.58
CA GLN A 75 3.91 0.69 14.30
C GLN A 75 4.76 -0.24 13.45
N LEU A 76 4.57 -0.22 12.13
CA LEU A 76 5.32 -1.04 11.19
C LEU A 76 6.53 -0.27 10.62
N LYS A 77 7.60 -0.98 10.35
CA LYS A 77 8.81 -0.40 9.75
C LYS A 77 9.18 -1.21 8.50
N PRO A 78 9.39 -0.54 7.36
CA PRO A 78 9.19 0.90 7.12
C PRO A 78 7.72 1.32 7.23
N GLU A 79 7.47 2.60 7.55
CA GLU A 79 6.08 3.11 7.73
C GLU A 79 5.22 2.98 6.45
N THR A 80 5.85 2.88 5.28
CA THR A 80 5.19 2.64 3.99
C THR A 80 4.31 1.39 4.00
N ILE A 81 4.70 0.35 4.76
CA ILE A 81 3.90 -0.85 4.96
C ILE A 81 2.53 -0.49 5.55
N GLY A 82 2.52 0.26 6.66
CA GLY A 82 1.29 0.67 7.31
C GLY A 82 0.42 1.59 6.43
N TYR A 83 1.05 2.53 5.71
CA TYR A 83 0.33 3.42 4.78
C TYR A 83 -0.33 2.65 3.63
N GLY A 84 0.38 1.75 2.98
CA GLY A 84 -0.16 0.95 1.89
C GLY A 84 -1.26 0.01 2.38
N PHE A 85 -1.11 -0.59 3.57
CA PHE A 85 -2.16 -1.41 4.17
C PHE A 85 -3.43 -0.58 4.45
N SER A 86 -3.28 0.57 5.08
CA SER A 86 -4.40 1.50 5.31
C SER A 86 -5.06 1.91 3.99
N TYR A 87 -4.25 2.30 3.01
CA TYR A 87 -4.75 2.67 1.68
C TYR A 87 -5.56 1.54 1.03
N LYS A 88 -5.05 0.30 1.07
CA LYS A 88 -5.74 -0.86 0.52
C LYS A 88 -7.11 -1.08 1.18
N CYS A 89 -7.18 -0.96 2.50
CA CYS A 89 -8.45 -1.08 3.22
C CYS A 89 -9.45 0.02 2.79
N PHE A 90 -9.02 1.28 2.78
CA PHE A 90 -9.90 2.39 2.40
C PHE A 90 -10.32 2.34 0.93
N GLU A 91 -9.38 2.07 0.01
CA GLU A 91 -9.67 2.03 -1.43
C GLU A 91 -10.69 0.93 -1.78
N ASN A 92 -10.56 -0.25 -1.20
CA ASN A 92 -11.46 -1.37 -1.47
C ASN A 92 -12.83 -1.23 -0.81
N MET A 93 -12.92 -0.52 0.31
CA MET A 93 -14.19 -0.41 1.05
C MET A 93 -14.94 0.90 0.76
N LEU A 94 -14.24 2.02 0.54
CA LEU A 94 -14.80 3.35 0.38
C LEU A 94 -14.13 4.20 -0.71
N GLY A 95 -13.29 3.64 -1.56
CA GLY A 95 -12.44 4.34 -2.53
C GLY A 95 -13.20 5.27 -3.49
N SER A 96 -14.45 4.95 -3.80
CA SER A 96 -15.31 5.79 -4.63
C SER A 96 -16.80 5.53 -4.32
N LYS A 97 -17.67 6.43 -4.84
CA LYS A 97 -19.12 6.21 -4.79
C LYS A 97 -19.51 4.88 -5.46
N ASN A 98 -18.84 4.51 -6.55
CA ASN A 98 -19.15 3.27 -7.26
C ASN A 98 -18.76 2.05 -6.44
N VAL A 99 -17.62 2.07 -5.75
CA VAL A 99 -17.23 0.98 -4.82
C VAL A 99 -18.31 0.76 -3.76
N VAL A 100 -18.82 1.84 -3.16
CA VAL A 100 -19.89 1.75 -2.15
C VAL A 100 -21.20 1.21 -2.75
N LEU A 101 -21.58 1.68 -3.95
CA LEU A 101 -22.80 1.22 -4.61
C LEU A 101 -22.69 -0.26 -5.01
N ASN A 102 -21.55 -0.66 -5.56
CA ASN A 102 -21.29 -2.04 -5.93
C ASN A 102 -21.28 -2.97 -4.70
N ALA A 103 -20.71 -2.54 -3.57
CA ALA A 103 -20.78 -3.30 -2.33
C ALA A 103 -22.23 -3.56 -1.90
N ILE A 104 -23.06 -2.53 -1.89
CA ILE A 104 -24.49 -2.66 -1.54
C ILE A 104 -25.22 -3.57 -2.55
N GLU A 105 -24.99 -3.38 -3.85
CA GLU A 105 -25.60 -4.19 -4.91
C GLU A 105 -25.18 -5.67 -4.78
N THR A 106 -23.92 -5.92 -4.49
CA THR A 106 -23.40 -7.27 -4.24
C THR A 106 -24.12 -7.95 -3.07
N PHE A 107 -24.38 -7.23 -1.99
CA PHE A 107 -25.21 -7.76 -0.90
C PHE A 107 -26.65 -8.02 -1.33
N GLU A 108 -27.27 -7.11 -2.09
CA GLU A 108 -28.65 -7.26 -2.57
C GLU A 108 -28.82 -8.50 -3.46
N GLU A 109 -27.87 -8.72 -4.35
CA GLU A 109 -27.88 -9.85 -5.28
C GLU A 109 -27.50 -11.18 -4.61
N ASN A 110 -26.81 -11.13 -3.47
CA ASN A 110 -26.32 -12.31 -2.75
C ASN A 110 -26.85 -12.36 -1.32
N PRO A 111 -28.07 -12.86 -1.09
CA PRO A 111 -28.73 -12.86 0.24
C PRO A 111 -27.95 -13.60 1.33
N ARG A 112 -27.09 -14.55 0.96
CA ARG A 112 -26.22 -15.30 1.89
C ARG A 112 -24.85 -14.67 2.10
N LEU A 113 -24.52 -13.60 1.40
CA LEU A 113 -23.30 -12.86 1.65
C LEU A 113 -23.42 -12.10 2.97
N GLY A 114 -22.59 -12.44 3.95
CA GLY A 114 -22.61 -11.84 5.28
C GLY A 114 -21.56 -10.76 5.49
N MET A 115 -20.45 -10.85 4.77
CA MET A 115 -19.33 -9.91 4.92
C MET A 115 -18.58 -9.72 3.59
N LEU A 116 -18.19 -8.46 3.30
CA LEU A 116 -17.23 -8.09 2.28
C LEU A 116 -16.05 -7.39 2.94
N MET A 117 -14.85 -7.85 2.67
CA MET A 117 -13.61 -7.34 3.26
C MET A 117 -12.53 -7.17 2.19
N PRO A 118 -11.53 -6.30 2.39
CA PRO A 118 -10.38 -6.28 1.51
C PRO A 118 -9.62 -7.61 1.62
N PRO A 119 -8.98 -8.08 0.53
CA PRO A 119 -8.13 -9.25 0.63
C PRO A 119 -6.95 -8.96 1.57
N PRO A 120 -6.28 -10.01 2.09
CA PRO A 120 -5.09 -9.84 2.90
C PRO A 120 -4.07 -8.93 2.23
N PRO A 121 -3.25 -8.19 3.00
CA PRO A 121 -2.26 -7.27 2.45
C PRO A 121 -1.03 -8.02 1.88
N ASN A 122 -1.21 -8.83 0.84
CA ASN A 122 -0.21 -9.73 0.27
C ASN A 122 0.41 -9.13 -1.00
N HIS A 123 0.97 -7.92 -0.93
CA HIS A 123 1.66 -7.29 -2.06
C HIS A 123 2.79 -6.38 -1.61
N GLY A 124 3.85 -6.33 -2.39
CA GLY A 124 5.04 -5.56 -2.07
C GLY A 124 5.61 -5.96 -0.70
N ASP A 125 5.83 -4.98 0.16
CA ASP A 125 6.38 -5.20 1.50
C ASP A 125 5.46 -6.05 2.42
N TYR A 126 4.23 -6.35 2.01
CA TYR A 126 3.28 -7.14 2.79
C TYR A 126 3.35 -8.65 2.57
N TYR A 127 4.17 -9.12 1.66
CA TYR A 127 4.36 -10.56 1.43
C TYR A 127 4.88 -11.30 2.65
N ILE A 128 5.45 -10.59 3.58
CA ILE A 128 5.87 -11.15 4.87
C ILE A 128 4.71 -11.71 5.71
N THR A 129 3.47 -11.34 5.41
CA THR A 129 2.29 -11.88 6.09
C THR A 129 1.75 -13.14 5.45
N LEU A 130 2.12 -13.46 4.22
CA LEU A 130 1.66 -14.63 3.49
C LEU A 130 2.05 -15.91 4.21
N GLY A 131 1.05 -16.70 4.62
CA GLY A 131 1.25 -17.91 5.43
C GLY A 131 1.52 -17.63 6.92
N LEU A 132 1.47 -16.37 7.36
CA LEU A 132 1.69 -15.96 8.75
C LEU A 132 0.48 -15.16 9.30
N GLU A 133 -0.67 -15.25 8.65
CA GLU A 133 -1.86 -14.46 8.98
C GLU A 133 -2.43 -14.79 10.37
N TRP A 134 -2.19 -16.01 10.87
CA TRP A 134 -2.50 -16.34 12.25
C TRP A 134 -1.68 -15.53 13.26
N GLY A 135 -0.42 -15.26 12.97
CA GLY A 135 0.50 -14.67 13.94
C GLY A 135 0.54 -15.49 15.23
N MET A 136 0.40 -14.85 16.37
CA MET A 136 0.28 -15.51 17.68
C MET A 136 -1.18 -15.74 18.13
N ASN A 137 -2.14 -15.74 17.21
CA ASN A 137 -3.56 -15.61 17.57
C ASN A 137 -4.38 -16.90 17.37
N PHE A 138 -3.80 -17.99 16.87
CA PHE A 138 -4.55 -19.21 16.61
C PHE A 138 -5.25 -19.75 17.87
N GLU A 139 -4.49 -19.99 18.94
CA GLU A 139 -5.07 -20.54 20.19
C GLU A 139 -6.07 -19.58 20.83
N ASN A 140 -5.79 -18.27 20.83
CA ASN A 140 -6.73 -17.28 21.34
C ASN A 140 -8.04 -17.26 20.55
N THR A 141 -7.97 -17.36 19.23
CA THR A 141 -9.13 -17.43 18.35
C THR A 141 -9.93 -18.72 18.57
N LYS A 142 -9.25 -19.84 18.74
CA LYS A 142 -9.88 -21.13 19.02
C LYS A 142 -10.59 -21.15 20.37
N ASN A 143 -9.99 -20.54 21.39
CA ASN A 143 -10.61 -20.39 22.71
C ASN A 143 -11.85 -19.50 22.64
N LEU A 144 -11.76 -18.37 21.94
CA LEU A 144 -12.91 -17.50 21.72
C LEU A 144 -14.02 -18.19 20.92
N ALA A 145 -13.67 -18.97 19.89
CA ALA A 145 -14.64 -19.75 19.12
C ALA A 145 -15.40 -20.75 20.01
N LYS A 146 -14.68 -21.42 20.91
CA LYS A 146 -15.30 -22.33 21.89
C LYS A 146 -16.23 -21.59 22.85
N GLU A 147 -15.81 -20.42 23.34
CA GLU A 147 -16.65 -19.58 24.22
C GLU A 147 -17.94 -19.16 23.52
N LEU A 148 -17.85 -18.78 22.26
CA LEU A 148 -18.99 -18.37 21.43
C LEU A 148 -19.82 -19.55 20.90
N GLY A 149 -19.43 -20.81 21.13
CA GLY A 149 -20.11 -21.98 20.61
C GLY A 149 -20.01 -22.16 19.10
N ILE A 150 -18.95 -21.67 18.48
CA ILE A 150 -18.70 -21.81 17.04
C ILE A 150 -18.27 -23.24 16.74
N THR A 151 -18.97 -23.89 15.79
CA THR A 151 -18.71 -25.25 15.34
C THR A 151 -18.03 -25.29 13.96
N VAL A 152 -17.93 -24.18 13.29
CA VAL A 152 -17.18 -24.05 12.04
C VAL A 152 -15.72 -24.48 12.28
N PRO A 153 -15.16 -25.38 11.45
CA PRO A 153 -13.77 -25.84 11.62
C PRO A 153 -12.77 -24.70 11.50
N ILE A 154 -11.89 -24.59 12.48
CA ILE A 154 -10.75 -23.66 12.48
C ILE A 154 -9.50 -24.53 12.45
N ASP A 155 -8.68 -24.36 11.40
CA ASP A 155 -7.50 -25.19 11.11
C ASP A 155 -6.24 -24.31 11.10
N GLU A 156 -5.28 -24.60 11.96
CA GLU A 156 -4.03 -23.86 12.07
C GLU A 156 -3.20 -23.91 10.78
N LYS A 157 -3.33 -25.00 10.02
CA LYS A 157 -2.59 -25.21 8.77
C LYS A 157 -3.18 -24.46 7.57
N LYS A 158 -4.32 -23.81 7.77
CA LYS A 158 -4.99 -22.97 6.77
C LYS A 158 -4.98 -21.53 7.22
N GLU A 159 -4.75 -20.64 6.31
CA GLU A 159 -4.83 -19.21 6.57
C GLU A 159 -6.24 -18.83 7.04
N PRO A 160 -6.36 -17.93 8.03
CA PRO A 160 -7.67 -17.46 8.47
C PRO A 160 -8.30 -16.60 7.37
N ILE A 161 -9.56 -16.87 7.06
CA ILE A 161 -10.36 -15.93 6.29
C ILE A 161 -10.81 -14.84 7.27
N ALA A 162 -10.14 -13.70 7.26
CA ALA A 162 -10.36 -12.64 8.23
C ALA A 162 -10.22 -11.26 7.61
N PRO A 163 -11.00 -10.26 8.09
CA PRO A 163 -10.84 -8.87 7.68
C PRO A 163 -9.62 -8.24 8.37
N LEU A 164 -8.42 -8.67 7.97
CA LEU A 164 -7.17 -8.15 8.52
C LEU A 164 -7.11 -6.63 8.39
N GLY A 165 -6.93 -5.94 9.51
CA GLY A 165 -7.04 -4.50 9.61
C GLY A 165 -8.42 -4.00 10.03
N THR A 166 -9.36 -4.89 10.30
CA THR A 166 -10.68 -4.62 10.91
C THR A 166 -11.50 -3.56 10.16
N MET A 167 -11.47 -3.57 8.83
CA MET A 167 -12.25 -2.69 7.96
C MET A 167 -13.02 -3.53 6.95
N PHE A 168 -14.37 -3.47 6.99
CA PHE A 168 -15.21 -4.35 6.19
C PHE A 168 -16.66 -3.87 6.10
N TRP A 169 -17.39 -4.38 5.11
CA TRP A 169 -18.83 -4.29 5.02
C TRP A 169 -19.45 -5.58 5.56
N PHE A 170 -20.58 -5.49 6.25
CA PHE A 170 -21.26 -6.67 6.76
C PHE A 170 -22.76 -6.48 6.92
N ARG A 171 -23.49 -7.62 7.01
CA ARG A 171 -24.86 -7.65 7.52
C ARG A 171 -24.79 -7.81 9.04
N PRO A 172 -25.38 -6.93 9.85
CA PRO A 172 -25.40 -7.10 11.31
C PRO A 172 -25.95 -8.47 11.74
N ARG A 173 -26.97 -8.98 11.04
CA ARG A 173 -27.54 -10.32 11.29
C ARG A 173 -26.53 -11.45 11.13
N ALA A 174 -25.59 -11.33 10.21
CA ALA A 174 -24.54 -12.33 10.01
C ALA A 174 -23.48 -12.32 11.12
N MET A 175 -23.47 -11.32 11.97
CA MET A 175 -22.59 -11.22 13.14
C MET A 175 -23.36 -11.28 14.46
N LYS A 176 -24.62 -11.70 14.42
CA LYS A 176 -25.52 -11.72 15.58
C LYS A 176 -24.91 -12.43 16.78
N LEU A 177 -24.34 -13.59 16.58
CA LEU A 177 -23.68 -14.38 17.63
C LEU A 177 -22.64 -13.58 18.42
N LEU A 178 -21.88 -12.73 17.72
CA LEU A 178 -20.86 -11.90 18.36
C LEU A 178 -21.46 -10.74 19.14
N PHE A 179 -22.54 -10.11 18.63
CA PHE A 179 -23.23 -9.03 19.33
C PHE A 179 -24.06 -9.55 20.52
N ASP A 180 -24.60 -10.75 20.46
CA ASP A 180 -25.38 -11.38 21.52
C ASP A 180 -24.54 -11.67 22.78
N ARG A 181 -23.20 -11.73 22.68
CA ARG A 181 -22.34 -11.88 23.86
C ARG A 181 -22.41 -10.71 24.83
N ASP A 182 -22.95 -9.59 24.40
CA ASP A 182 -23.14 -8.38 25.22
C ASP A 182 -21.84 -7.84 25.82
N TRP A 183 -20.90 -7.54 24.94
CA TRP A 183 -19.59 -7.00 25.29
C TRP A 183 -19.67 -5.69 26.06
N GLU A 184 -18.74 -5.56 27.03
CA GLU A 184 -18.48 -4.33 27.76
C GLU A 184 -17.03 -3.89 27.64
N TYR A 185 -16.73 -2.63 27.98
CA TYR A 185 -15.34 -2.13 27.85
C TYR A 185 -14.38 -2.91 28.73
N GLU A 186 -14.85 -3.42 29.87
CA GLU A 186 -14.08 -4.18 30.85
C GLU A 186 -13.62 -5.54 30.33
N ASP A 187 -14.28 -6.09 29.35
CA ASP A 187 -13.87 -7.34 28.66
C ASP A 187 -12.56 -7.19 27.88
N PHE A 188 -12.23 -5.96 27.51
CA PHE A 188 -11.03 -5.69 26.71
C PHE A 188 -9.84 -5.32 27.60
N PRO A 189 -8.60 -5.67 27.15
CA PRO A 189 -7.41 -5.28 27.89
C PRO A 189 -7.26 -3.74 27.92
N PRO A 190 -6.68 -3.18 29.00
CA PRO A 190 -6.41 -1.73 29.09
C PRO A 190 -5.28 -1.33 28.12
N GLU A 191 -5.25 -0.05 27.73
CA GLU A 191 -4.11 0.50 26.97
C GLU A 191 -2.92 0.82 27.91
N PRO A 192 -1.66 0.67 27.44
CA PRO A 192 -1.27 0.20 26.10
C PRO A 192 -1.37 -1.32 25.94
N ASN A 193 -1.93 -1.75 24.82
CA ASN A 193 -2.03 -3.16 24.46
C ASN A 193 -0.80 -3.69 23.74
N ALA A 194 -0.56 -5.00 23.82
CA ALA A 194 0.44 -5.68 23.02
C ALA A 194 0.17 -5.52 21.50
N ILE A 195 1.23 -5.63 20.72
CA ILE A 195 1.18 -5.47 19.26
C ILE A 195 0.44 -6.63 18.60
N ASP A 196 0.54 -7.85 19.15
CA ASP A 196 -0.14 -9.05 18.69
C ASP A 196 -0.47 -9.99 19.87
N GLY A 197 -1.21 -11.07 19.63
CA GLY A 197 -1.52 -12.09 20.62
C GLY A 197 -2.59 -11.68 21.66
N THR A 198 -3.42 -10.66 21.40
CA THR A 198 -4.46 -10.20 22.33
C THR A 198 -5.85 -10.67 21.92
N LEU A 199 -6.82 -10.51 22.84
CA LEU A 199 -8.25 -10.74 22.55
C LEU A 199 -8.71 -9.94 21.31
N LEU A 200 -8.21 -8.72 21.11
CA LEU A 200 -8.58 -7.88 19.96
C LEU A 200 -8.21 -8.55 18.64
N HIS A 201 -7.03 -9.16 18.58
CA HIS A 201 -6.54 -9.88 17.40
C HIS A 201 -7.27 -11.22 17.20
N ALA A 202 -7.69 -11.88 18.28
CA ALA A 202 -8.56 -13.06 18.18
C ALA A 202 -9.94 -12.68 17.62
N ILE A 203 -10.50 -11.55 18.04
CA ILE A 203 -11.78 -11.04 17.52
C ILE A 203 -11.67 -10.69 16.04
N GLU A 204 -10.57 -10.06 15.61
CA GLU A 204 -10.32 -9.78 14.20
C GLU A 204 -10.39 -11.07 13.35
N ARG A 205 -9.83 -12.15 13.84
CA ARG A 205 -9.81 -13.43 13.10
C ARG A 205 -11.12 -14.21 13.19
N ILE A 206 -11.90 -14.00 14.25
CA ILE A 206 -13.15 -14.75 14.45
C ILE A 206 -14.31 -14.23 13.61
N TYR A 207 -14.31 -12.98 13.16
CA TYR A 207 -15.42 -12.35 12.45
C TYR A 207 -16.01 -13.23 11.34
N SER A 208 -15.18 -13.75 10.45
CA SER A 208 -15.63 -14.57 9.32
C SER A 208 -16.14 -15.96 9.74
N TYR A 209 -15.66 -16.50 10.84
CA TYR A 209 -16.16 -17.77 11.39
C TYR A 209 -17.53 -17.57 12.03
N VAL A 210 -17.77 -16.42 12.68
CA VAL A 210 -19.10 -16.03 13.16
C VAL A 210 -20.08 -15.90 12.00
N VAL A 211 -19.68 -15.22 10.93
CA VAL A 211 -20.49 -15.09 9.71
C VAL A 211 -20.88 -16.47 9.15
N GLN A 212 -19.93 -17.40 9.12
CA GLN A 212 -20.18 -18.76 8.64
C GLN A 212 -21.08 -19.54 9.60
N GLN A 213 -20.91 -19.39 10.91
CA GLN A 213 -21.75 -20.01 11.92
C GLN A 213 -23.21 -19.56 11.81
N GLU A 214 -23.46 -18.30 11.47
CA GLU A 214 -24.79 -17.76 11.23
C GLU A 214 -25.38 -18.13 9.84
N GLY A 215 -24.70 -19.00 9.09
CA GLY A 215 -25.16 -19.53 7.79
C GLY A 215 -24.93 -18.61 6.60
N TYR A 216 -24.12 -17.58 6.77
CA TYR A 216 -23.67 -16.69 5.69
C TYR A 216 -22.27 -17.08 5.23
N TYR A 217 -21.75 -16.39 4.20
CA TYR A 217 -20.36 -16.53 3.78
C TYR A 217 -19.67 -15.16 3.71
N PRO A 218 -18.37 -15.09 4.05
CA PRO A 218 -17.54 -13.94 3.83
C PRO A 218 -16.98 -13.97 2.41
N ALA A 219 -16.66 -12.80 1.83
CA ALA A 219 -15.99 -12.69 0.55
C ALA A 219 -15.01 -11.51 0.55
N TRP A 220 -14.02 -11.60 -0.32
CA TRP A 220 -13.12 -10.48 -0.59
C TRP A 220 -13.71 -9.57 -1.67
N ALA A 221 -13.47 -8.27 -1.52
CA ALA A 221 -13.81 -7.26 -2.51
C ALA A 221 -12.59 -6.44 -2.87
N LEU A 222 -12.38 -6.27 -4.17
CA LEU A 222 -11.34 -5.43 -4.74
C LEU A 222 -11.98 -4.32 -5.56
N SER A 223 -11.50 -3.09 -5.41
CA SER A 223 -11.74 -2.04 -6.38
C SER A 223 -10.98 -2.34 -7.67
N ASP A 224 -11.47 -1.84 -8.81
CA ASP A 224 -10.79 -2.03 -10.11
C ASP A 224 -9.32 -1.63 -10.02
N LYS A 225 -9.03 -0.52 -9.35
CA LYS A 225 -7.68 -0.02 -9.17
C LYS A 225 -6.79 -0.97 -8.36
N CYS A 226 -7.30 -1.54 -7.27
CA CYS A 226 -6.55 -2.52 -6.50
C CYS A 226 -6.44 -3.85 -7.23
N ALA A 227 -7.46 -4.26 -8.00
CA ALA A 227 -7.42 -5.45 -8.82
C ALA A 227 -6.32 -5.37 -9.90
N ASP A 228 -6.20 -4.25 -10.57
CA ASP A 228 -5.13 -4.02 -11.55
C ASP A 228 -3.73 -4.15 -10.93
N ILE A 229 -3.53 -3.56 -9.75
CA ILE A 229 -2.26 -3.66 -9.02
C ILE A 229 -1.99 -5.12 -8.62
N GLU A 230 -2.98 -5.80 -8.04
CA GLU A 230 -2.83 -7.20 -7.60
C GLU A 230 -2.53 -8.14 -8.78
N ILE A 231 -3.26 -7.99 -9.90
CA ILE A 231 -3.03 -8.80 -11.10
C ILE A 231 -1.63 -8.56 -11.65
N THR A 232 -1.19 -7.32 -11.70
CA THR A 232 0.15 -6.96 -12.17
C THR A 232 1.23 -7.57 -11.27
N ASN A 233 1.08 -7.44 -9.96
CA ASN A 233 2.02 -8.02 -8.99
C ASN A 233 2.06 -9.55 -9.07
N LEU A 234 0.90 -10.21 -9.15
CA LEU A 234 0.82 -11.66 -9.29
C LEU A 234 1.47 -12.15 -10.59
N ASN A 235 1.24 -11.46 -11.71
CA ASN A 235 1.88 -11.78 -12.98
C ASN A 235 3.41 -11.63 -12.89
N TYR A 236 3.88 -10.58 -12.25
CA TYR A 236 5.31 -10.37 -12.03
C TYR A 236 5.91 -11.50 -11.18
N MET A 237 5.30 -11.81 -10.05
CA MET A 237 5.73 -12.91 -9.17
C MET A 237 5.79 -14.24 -9.92
N LEU A 238 4.72 -14.59 -10.64
CA LEU A 238 4.67 -15.84 -11.40
C LEU A 238 5.76 -15.91 -12.46
N ARG A 239 6.04 -14.81 -13.16
CA ARG A 239 7.13 -14.74 -14.14
C ARG A 239 8.49 -14.91 -13.47
N THR A 240 8.72 -14.22 -12.36
CA THR A 240 9.99 -14.31 -11.61
C THR A 240 10.20 -15.73 -11.07
N MET A 241 9.18 -16.31 -10.44
CA MET A 241 9.23 -17.71 -9.99
C MET A 241 9.50 -18.67 -11.16
N ASN A 242 8.81 -18.48 -12.28
CA ASN A 242 9.02 -19.30 -13.47
C ASN A 242 10.44 -19.16 -14.01
N ASN A 243 10.99 -17.95 -14.06
CA ASN A 243 12.36 -17.71 -14.48
C ASN A 243 13.36 -18.43 -13.57
N VAL A 244 13.22 -18.27 -12.25
CA VAL A 244 14.10 -18.93 -11.27
C VAL A 244 14.02 -20.46 -11.40
N VAL A 245 12.81 -21.03 -11.54
CA VAL A 245 12.62 -22.48 -11.58
C VAL A 245 13.06 -23.09 -12.91
N PHE A 246 12.87 -22.42 -14.04
CA PHE A 246 13.04 -23.03 -15.37
C PHE A 246 14.23 -22.50 -16.18
N HIS A 247 14.73 -21.30 -15.92
CA HIS A 247 15.85 -20.76 -16.67
C HIS A 247 17.23 -21.09 -16.10
N GLU A 248 17.31 -21.48 -14.85
CA GLU A 248 18.57 -21.96 -14.26
C GLU A 248 18.83 -23.46 -14.50
N GLY A 249 18.02 -24.11 -15.35
CA GLY A 249 18.22 -25.46 -15.86
C GLY A 249 17.32 -26.53 -15.23
N PRO A 250 16.96 -27.57 -15.97
CA PRO A 250 16.15 -28.68 -15.48
C PRO A 250 16.90 -29.42 -14.37
N GLY A 251 16.35 -29.40 -13.18
CA GLY A 251 16.97 -29.97 -11.98
C GLY A 251 17.96 -29.01 -11.33
N ALA A 252 18.06 -27.79 -11.84
CA ALA A 252 18.67 -26.72 -11.14
C ALA A 252 17.83 -26.44 -9.92
N GLY A 253 17.84 -26.44 -9.06
CA GLY A 253 17.06 -25.94 -7.99
C GLY A 253 16.79 -26.97 -6.95
N LYS A 254 17.74 -27.14 -6.09
CA LYS A 254 17.38 -27.36 -4.71
C LYS A 254 16.41 -26.24 -4.36
N PHE A 255 15.33 -26.55 -3.65
CA PHE A 255 14.36 -25.57 -3.16
C PHE A 255 15.03 -24.32 -2.55
N GLU A 256 16.20 -24.52 -1.97
CA GLU A 256 17.08 -23.49 -1.43
C GLU A 256 17.58 -22.50 -2.49
N ASP A 257 17.88 -22.93 -3.70
CA ASP A 257 18.34 -22.07 -4.79
C ASP A 257 17.16 -21.24 -5.33
N VAL A 258 15.95 -21.83 -5.36
CA VAL A 258 14.72 -21.11 -5.72
C VAL A 258 14.43 -20.02 -4.67
N ILE A 259 14.51 -20.35 -3.39
CA ILE A 259 14.31 -19.38 -2.31
C ILE A 259 15.38 -18.28 -2.34
N ASN A 260 16.64 -18.64 -2.55
CA ASN A 260 17.72 -17.66 -2.66
C ASN A 260 17.55 -16.77 -3.89
N GLY A 261 17.10 -17.33 -5.01
CA GLY A 261 16.75 -16.57 -6.20
C GLY A 261 15.59 -15.61 -5.95
N LEU A 262 14.52 -16.07 -5.33
CA LEU A 262 13.39 -15.21 -4.94
C LEU A 262 13.82 -14.13 -3.94
N HIS A 263 14.64 -14.48 -2.96
CA HIS A 263 15.19 -13.50 -2.03
C HIS A 263 16.05 -12.44 -2.72
N SER A 264 16.87 -12.84 -3.68
CA SER A 264 17.68 -11.92 -4.47
C SER A 264 16.80 -10.98 -5.31
N GLU A 265 15.82 -11.54 -5.99
CA GLU A 265 14.93 -10.80 -6.89
C GLU A 265 13.99 -9.85 -6.13
N PHE A 266 13.42 -10.29 -5.02
CA PHE A 266 12.53 -9.46 -4.20
C PHE A 266 13.24 -8.69 -3.08
N GLY A 267 14.56 -8.77 -3.02
CA GLY A 267 15.32 -8.03 -2.02
C GLY A 267 15.28 -8.60 -0.61
N TYR A 268 14.78 -9.81 -0.40
CA TYR A 268 14.83 -10.53 0.87
C TYR A 268 16.08 -11.39 0.96
N GLY A 269 17.22 -10.87 1.26
CA GLY A 269 18.45 -11.62 1.44
C GLY A 269 19.69 -10.77 1.31
N ASN A 270 20.79 -11.18 1.84
CA ASN A 270 22.08 -10.51 1.99
C ASN A 270 22.30 -9.25 1.14
N CYS A 271 22.05 -8.09 1.73
CA CYS A 271 21.98 -6.78 1.10
C CYS A 271 23.30 -6.24 0.53
N GLY A 272 24.42 -6.86 0.83
CA GLY A 272 25.74 -6.34 0.43
C GLY A 272 26.02 -6.44 -1.07
N ASN A 273 25.65 -7.55 -1.69
CA ASN A 273 26.06 -7.85 -3.07
C ASN A 273 25.08 -7.34 -4.13
N ALA A 274 23.78 -7.23 -3.83
CA ALA A 274 22.77 -6.74 -4.77
C ALA A 274 22.89 -5.22 -5.02
N LEU A 275 23.34 -4.46 -4.03
CA LEU A 275 23.58 -3.03 -4.13
C LEU A 275 24.75 -2.69 -5.07
N GLU A 276 25.81 -3.50 -5.05
CA GLU A 276 26.95 -3.32 -5.96
C GLU A 276 26.60 -3.69 -7.41
N ALA A 277 25.78 -4.71 -7.61
CA ALA A 277 25.38 -5.15 -8.94
C ALA A 277 24.39 -4.17 -9.60
N GLY A 278 23.43 -3.63 -8.85
CA GLY A 278 22.40 -2.73 -9.37
C GLY A 278 22.95 -1.41 -9.93
N LEU A 279 24.05 -0.88 -9.37
CA LEU A 279 24.66 0.36 -9.83
C LEU A 279 25.72 0.15 -10.95
N LYS A 280 26.14 -1.08 -11.18
CA LYS A 280 27.16 -1.36 -12.21
C LYS A 280 26.67 -1.10 -13.63
N ASN A 281 25.37 -1.17 -13.88
CA ASN A 281 24.76 -1.10 -15.19
C ASN A 281 23.95 0.20 -15.41
N SER A 282 24.41 1.31 -14.84
CA SER A 282 23.80 2.62 -15.09
C SER A 282 23.98 3.04 -16.53
N SER A 283 22.88 3.36 -17.20
CA SER A 283 22.84 3.70 -18.63
C SER A 283 22.06 4.98 -18.86
N LEU A 284 22.41 5.68 -19.96
CA LEU A 284 21.73 6.88 -20.40
C LEU A 284 21.17 6.65 -21.81
N TYR A 285 19.93 7.01 -22.04
CA TYR A 285 19.31 6.99 -23.36
C TYR A 285 19.00 8.40 -23.82
N LEU A 286 19.38 8.69 -25.05
CA LEU A 286 19.24 10.01 -25.66
C LEU A 286 18.03 10.01 -26.60
N ASN A 287 17.15 11.00 -26.46
CA ASN A 287 15.92 11.07 -27.22
C ASN A 287 15.78 12.40 -27.97
N ASN A 288 15.48 12.30 -29.26
CA ASN A 288 15.20 13.42 -30.13
C ASN A 288 13.75 13.53 -30.58
N ASP A 289 13.08 12.40 -30.75
CA ASP A 289 11.80 12.25 -31.46
C ASP A 289 10.70 11.53 -30.67
N GLY A 290 10.92 11.30 -29.37
CA GLY A 290 9.96 10.66 -28.47
C GLY A 290 10.13 9.17 -28.32
N VAL A 291 11.16 8.55 -28.92
CA VAL A 291 11.41 7.11 -28.86
C VAL A 291 12.80 6.83 -28.29
N TYR A 292 12.86 6.04 -27.23
CA TYR A 292 14.10 5.50 -26.68
C TYR A 292 14.45 4.18 -27.36
N ASN A 293 15.70 4.03 -27.79
CA ASN A 293 16.20 2.77 -28.38
C ASN A 293 17.68 2.54 -28.06
N GLU A 294 18.10 1.28 -28.15
CA GLU A 294 19.45 0.84 -27.84
C GLU A 294 20.54 1.50 -28.70
N LYS A 295 20.20 2.02 -29.88
CA LYS A 295 21.13 2.70 -30.75
C LYS A 295 21.69 4.00 -30.11
N TYR A 296 20.92 4.60 -29.24
CA TYR A 296 21.24 5.86 -28.57
C TYR A 296 21.47 5.67 -27.08
N LYS A 297 21.84 4.46 -26.68
CA LYS A 297 22.27 4.12 -25.32
C LYS A 297 23.74 4.52 -25.15
N VAL A 298 24.02 5.10 -24.00
CA VAL A 298 25.38 5.49 -23.59
C VAL A 298 25.64 4.89 -22.22
N ASP A 299 26.68 4.09 -22.09
CA ASP A 299 27.12 3.59 -20.80
C ASP A 299 28.03 4.60 -20.10
N ALA A 300 28.04 4.60 -18.79
CA ALA A 300 28.88 5.51 -18.02
C ALA A 300 30.36 5.26 -18.31
N SER A 301 31.06 6.33 -18.73
CA SER A 301 32.49 6.32 -19.00
C SER A 301 33.33 6.35 -17.73
N ASN A 302 32.80 6.96 -16.66
CA ASN A 302 33.42 6.97 -15.34
C ASN A 302 32.34 6.70 -14.27
N LYS A 303 32.75 5.99 -13.22
CA LYS A 303 31.87 5.61 -12.09
C LYS A 303 32.66 5.75 -10.82
N SER A 304 32.24 6.67 -9.97
CA SER A 304 32.85 6.86 -8.65
C SER A 304 31.80 6.58 -7.59
N LYS A 305 32.17 5.88 -6.54
CA LYS A 305 31.34 5.65 -5.38
C LYS A 305 32.21 5.76 -4.13
N ASP A 306 31.86 6.71 -3.28
CA ASP A 306 32.46 6.87 -1.97
C ASP A 306 31.35 6.86 -0.90
N ASN A 307 31.35 5.85 -0.04
CA ASN A 307 30.33 5.60 0.97
C ASN A 307 28.91 5.60 0.38
N ASP A 308 28.13 6.65 0.62
CA ASP A 308 26.77 6.83 0.13
C ASP A 308 26.68 7.76 -1.09
N LYS A 309 27.79 8.31 -1.58
CA LYS A 309 27.81 9.22 -2.72
C LYS A 309 28.15 8.46 -3.99
N PHE A 310 27.40 8.71 -5.06
CA PHE A 310 27.71 8.20 -6.39
C PHE A 310 27.85 9.33 -7.38
N GLU A 311 28.71 9.11 -8.39
CA GLU A 311 28.90 10.00 -9.54
C GLU A 311 29.08 9.16 -10.79
N TYR A 312 28.32 9.48 -11.83
CA TYR A 312 28.39 8.87 -13.15
C TYR A 312 28.66 9.93 -14.18
N GLU A 313 29.61 9.65 -15.05
CA GLU A 313 29.91 10.48 -16.22
C GLU A 313 29.58 9.72 -17.49
N PHE A 314 28.86 10.37 -18.39
CA PHE A 314 28.48 9.86 -19.70
C PHE A 314 29.05 10.79 -20.79
N ASP A 315 30.06 10.31 -21.51
CA ASP A 315 30.64 11.02 -22.66
C ASP A 315 29.82 10.76 -23.91
N ILE A 316 29.16 11.81 -24.41
CA ILE A 316 28.30 11.69 -25.58
C ILE A 316 29.11 11.96 -26.81
N LYS A 317 29.40 10.91 -27.57
CA LYS A 317 30.04 11.05 -28.90
C LYS A 317 29.10 11.87 -29.77
N LYS A 318 29.70 12.76 -30.61
CA LYS A 318 28.94 13.64 -31.51
C LYS A 318 27.76 12.91 -32.16
N MET A 319 26.57 13.34 -31.78
CA MET A 319 25.35 12.96 -32.47
C MET A 319 24.98 14.05 -33.46
N ASP A 320 24.61 13.67 -34.67
CA ASP A 320 24.21 14.62 -35.73
C ASP A 320 22.90 15.37 -35.35
N ASN A 321 22.12 14.86 -34.39
CA ASN A 321 20.85 15.41 -34.00
C ASN A 321 20.87 16.00 -32.59
N ALA A 322 20.24 17.17 -32.44
CA ALA A 322 20.05 17.77 -31.13
C ALA A 322 19.03 16.98 -30.27
N ILE A 323 19.31 16.86 -28.99
CA ILE A 323 18.55 16.05 -28.01
C ILE A 323 17.52 16.94 -27.31
N ARG A 324 16.33 16.41 -27.06
CA ARG A 324 15.27 17.07 -26.30
C ARG A 324 15.10 16.53 -24.88
N GLU A 325 15.41 15.27 -24.71
CA GLU A 325 15.13 14.53 -23.49
C GLU A 325 16.18 13.47 -23.27
N ILE A 326 16.48 13.22 -22.02
CA ILE A 326 17.43 12.21 -21.57
C ILE A 326 16.67 11.28 -20.61
N ARG A 327 16.81 9.96 -20.77
CA ARG A 327 16.41 8.98 -19.81
C ARG A 327 17.65 8.37 -19.16
N TRP A 328 17.72 8.45 -17.87
CA TRP A 328 18.72 7.77 -17.07
C TRP A 328 18.10 6.54 -16.40
N ASP A 329 18.72 5.40 -16.60
CA ASP A 329 18.38 4.16 -15.93
C ASP A 329 19.45 3.92 -14.84
N PRO A 330 19.12 4.16 -13.55
CA PRO A 330 20.10 4.09 -12.45
C PRO A 330 20.73 2.72 -12.26
N GLY A 331 20.05 1.67 -12.67
CA GLY A 331 20.51 0.29 -12.60
C GLY A 331 19.42 -0.66 -13.05
N GLU A 332 19.79 -1.86 -13.43
CA GLU A 332 18.85 -2.92 -13.82
C GLU A 332 18.59 -3.88 -12.64
N ASN A 333 17.38 -4.41 -12.56
CA ASN A 333 17.00 -5.46 -11.61
C ASN A 333 17.24 -5.12 -10.13
N ALA A 334 17.07 -3.86 -9.74
CA ALA A 334 17.33 -3.44 -8.37
C ALA A 334 16.21 -2.57 -7.81
N ASN A 335 15.77 -2.89 -6.60
CA ASN A 335 15.01 -1.97 -5.78
C ASN A 335 15.98 -0.91 -5.25
N VAL A 336 15.97 0.26 -5.82
CA VAL A 336 16.91 1.34 -5.51
C VAL A 336 16.18 2.56 -4.96
N THR A 337 16.83 3.24 -4.04
CA THR A 337 16.44 4.57 -3.60
C THR A 337 17.56 5.54 -3.97
N ILE A 338 17.21 6.61 -4.65
CA ILE A 338 18.16 7.68 -5.00
C ILE A 338 17.76 8.98 -4.30
N ASN A 339 18.74 9.68 -3.75
CA ASN A 339 18.56 10.91 -2.97
C ASN A 339 19.43 12.01 -3.52
N ASP A 340 18.93 13.24 -3.38
CA ASP A 340 19.69 14.46 -3.68
C ASP A 340 20.40 14.41 -5.05
N VAL A 341 19.70 13.86 -6.05
CA VAL A 341 20.26 13.69 -7.41
C VAL A 341 20.34 15.03 -8.10
N VAL A 342 21.51 15.30 -8.65
CA VAL A 342 21.78 16.45 -9.53
C VAL A 342 22.27 15.92 -10.87
N VAL A 343 21.60 16.33 -11.94
CA VAL A 343 22.01 16.01 -13.32
C VAL A 343 22.56 17.26 -13.96
N THR A 344 23.84 17.24 -14.32
CA THR A 344 24.51 18.33 -15.05
C THR A 344 24.67 17.92 -16.51
N VAL A 345 24.04 18.68 -17.39
CA VAL A 345 24.13 18.49 -18.86
C VAL A 345 24.98 19.55 -19.44
N THR A 346 26.13 19.15 -20.02
CA THR A 346 27.05 20.05 -20.75
C THR A 346 26.71 20.00 -22.23
N CYS A 347 26.38 21.15 -22.79
CA CYS A 347 26.07 21.33 -24.20
C CYS A 347 27.32 21.77 -24.96
N GLU A 348 27.23 21.75 -26.30
CA GLU A 348 28.26 22.41 -27.13
C GLU A 348 28.43 23.88 -26.70
N ASN A 349 29.65 24.38 -26.73
CA ASN A 349 30.12 25.68 -26.19
C ASN A 349 30.15 25.78 -24.64
N ASP A 350 30.32 24.65 -23.95
CA ASP A 350 30.51 24.57 -22.50
C ASP A 350 29.34 25.18 -21.67
N ILE A 351 28.16 25.25 -22.26
CA ILE A 351 26.95 25.68 -21.51
C ILE A 351 26.46 24.53 -20.65
N GLU A 352 26.51 24.74 -19.35
CA GLU A 352 26.00 23.78 -18.38
C GLU A 352 24.52 24.07 -17.97
N LYS A 353 23.72 23.03 -17.91
CA LYS A 353 22.37 23.05 -17.35
C LYS A 353 22.28 22.03 -16.22
N LYS A 354 21.72 22.46 -15.10
CA LYS A 354 21.55 21.61 -13.93
C LYS A 354 20.07 21.33 -13.66
N TYR A 355 19.75 20.10 -13.40
CA TYR A 355 18.44 19.61 -13.08
C TYR A 355 18.51 18.90 -11.73
N SER A 356 17.56 19.19 -10.86
CA SER A 356 17.39 18.50 -9.60
C SER A 356 16.37 17.37 -9.72
N ILE A 357 16.22 16.59 -8.68
CA ILE A 357 15.18 15.54 -8.59
C ILE A 357 13.76 16.10 -8.72
N GLU A 358 13.58 17.41 -8.46
CA GLU A 358 12.25 18.06 -8.59
C GLU A 358 11.92 18.41 -10.06
N ASP A 359 12.92 18.40 -10.95
CA ASP A 359 12.80 18.75 -12.37
C ASP A 359 12.62 17.53 -13.27
N VAL A 360 12.55 16.32 -12.70
CA VAL A 360 12.52 15.08 -13.47
C VAL A 360 11.15 14.40 -13.44
N THR A 361 10.89 13.58 -14.46
CA THR A 361 9.78 12.62 -14.49
C THR A 361 10.35 11.23 -14.27
N THR A 362 9.66 10.39 -13.49
CA THR A 362 10.15 9.06 -13.14
C THR A 362 9.01 8.05 -13.08
N ASN A 363 9.33 6.78 -13.32
CA ASN A 363 8.43 5.65 -13.03
C ASN A 363 8.57 5.15 -11.59
N GLY A 364 9.47 5.75 -10.80
CA GLY A 364 9.57 5.53 -9.35
C GLY A 364 8.57 6.35 -8.54
N ILE A 365 8.55 6.10 -7.25
CA ILE A 365 7.74 6.84 -6.28
C ILE A 365 8.53 8.08 -5.84
N ASP A 366 8.10 9.26 -6.26
CA ASP A 366 8.70 10.53 -5.85
C ASP A 366 8.23 10.92 -4.44
N LEU A 367 9.17 11.03 -3.52
CA LEU A 367 8.95 11.45 -2.13
C LEU A 367 9.55 12.84 -1.84
N GLY A 368 9.82 13.61 -2.87
CA GLY A 368 10.37 14.96 -2.82
C GLY A 368 11.87 15.00 -3.04
N ASN A 369 12.71 14.68 -2.06
CA ASN A 369 14.17 14.58 -2.23
C ASN A 369 14.68 13.15 -2.46
N HIS A 370 13.75 12.18 -2.54
CA HIS A 370 14.03 10.77 -2.75
C HIS A 370 13.14 10.23 -3.84
N ILE A 371 13.67 9.40 -4.71
CA ILE A 371 12.90 8.54 -5.59
C ILE A 371 13.14 7.10 -5.18
N VAL A 372 12.05 6.37 -4.96
CA VAL A 372 12.08 4.96 -4.60
C VAL A 372 11.61 4.13 -5.79
N PHE A 373 12.45 3.25 -6.27
CA PHE A 373 12.10 2.31 -7.33
C PHE A 373 11.84 0.94 -6.72
N VAL A 374 10.62 0.46 -6.92
CA VAL A 374 10.16 -0.88 -6.53
C VAL A 374 9.95 -1.78 -7.77
N ILE A 375 10.54 -1.39 -8.88
CA ILE A 375 10.41 -2.04 -10.18
C ILE A 375 11.80 -2.38 -10.73
N PRO A 376 11.92 -3.44 -11.55
CA PRO A 376 13.20 -3.90 -12.07
C PRO A 376 13.85 -2.97 -13.12
N ASP A 377 13.09 -2.02 -13.67
CA ASP A 377 13.56 -1.07 -14.71
C ASP A 377 13.33 0.38 -14.24
N PRO A 378 14.18 0.88 -13.31
CA PRO A 378 14.10 2.24 -12.81
C PRO A 378 14.47 3.26 -13.88
N GLN A 379 13.63 4.27 -14.08
CA GLN A 379 13.81 5.29 -15.11
C GLN A 379 13.64 6.69 -14.53
N VAL A 380 14.56 7.58 -14.88
CA VAL A 380 14.51 9.01 -14.57
C VAL A 380 14.61 9.78 -15.90
N ILE A 381 13.60 10.56 -16.20
CA ILE A 381 13.47 11.29 -17.47
C ILE A 381 13.65 12.79 -17.21
N ILE A 382 14.59 13.39 -17.92
CA ILE A 382 14.94 14.80 -17.83
C ILE A 382 14.59 15.48 -19.15
N SER A 383 13.62 16.40 -19.12
CA SER A 383 13.31 17.24 -20.27
C SER A 383 14.24 18.45 -20.30
N LEU A 384 14.94 18.64 -21.40
CA LEU A 384 15.89 19.75 -21.56
C LEU A 384 15.23 21.10 -21.86
N GLY A 385 13.91 21.15 -22.05
CA GLY A 385 13.17 22.36 -22.38
C GLY A 385 13.44 22.93 -23.78
N GLY A 386 14.15 22.19 -24.61
CA GLY A 386 14.52 22.57 -25.99
C GLY A 386 15.37 21.49 -26.64
N LYS A 387 15.88 21.78 -27.83
CA LYS A 387 16.85 20.93 -28.55
C LYS A 387 18.27 21.42 -28.31
N TYR A 388 19.13 20.54 -27.84
CA TYR A 388 20.52 20.85 -27.52
C TYR A 388 21.45 19.78 -28.05
N HIS A 389 22.64 20.21 -28.54
CA HIS A 389 23.74 19.30 -28.79
C HIS A 389 24.50 19.10 -27.48
N VAL A 390 24.31 17.90 -26.90
CA VAL A 390 24.88 17.52 -25.60
C VAL A 390 26.23 16.83 -25.83
N SER A 391 27.27 17.24 -25.11
CA SER A 391 28.60 16.66 -25.16
C SER A 391 28.90 15.74 -23.98
N LYS A 392 28.37 16.06 -22.80
CA LYS A 392 28.57 15.29 -21.57
C LYS A 392 27.36 15.38 -20.66
N VAL A 393 27.12 14.31 -19.92
CA VAL A 393 26.16 14.31 -18.80
C VAL A 393 26.85 13.77 -17.57
N THR A 394 26.72 14.47 -16.44
CA THR A 394 27.21 14.03 -15.15
C THR A 394 26.00 13.89 -14.21
N ILE A 395 25.91 12.77 -13.51
CA ILE A 395 24.86 12.51 -12.56
C ILE A 395 25.50 12.18 -11.22
N GLU A 396 25.20 13.01 -10.23
CA GLU A 396 25.68 12.84 -8.88
C GLU A 396 24.52 12.76 -7.91
N GLY A 397 24.69 12.01 -6.81
CA GLY A 397 23.66 11.86 -5.80
C GLY A 397 24.14 11.07 -4.60
N HIS A 398 23.26 10.90 -3.65
CA HIS A 398 23.51 10.12 -2.43
C HIS A 398 22.67 8.85 -2.40
N GLY A 399 23.33 7.78 -1.98
CA GLY A 399 22.76 6.56 -1.43
C GLY A 399 21.83 5.77 -2.30
N VAL A 400 22.28 4.60 -2.63
CA VAL A 400 21.41 3.50 -2.99
C VAL A 400 21.16 2.73 -1.71
N ARG A 401 20.01 2.99 -1.06
CA ARG A 401 19.59 2.26 0.13
C ARG A 401 18.34 1.48 -0.19
N ARG A 402 18.20 0.32 0.42
CA ARG A 402 16.92 -0.41 0.42
C ARG A 402 15.85 0.42 1.13
N ILE A 403 14.61 0.17 0.77
CA ILE A 403 13.44 0.78 1.44
C ILE A 403 13.46 0.53 2.96
N SER A 404 14.02 -0.60 3.42
CA SER A 404 14.18 -0.94 4.84
C SER A 404 15.14 0.00 5.61
N ASP A 405 16.04 0.67 4.90
CA ASP A 405 17.06 1.55 5.50
C ASP A 405 16.67 3.03 5.42
N LEU A 406 15.51 3.34 4.82
CA LEU A 406 15.00 4.69 4.74
C LEU A 406 14.68 5.23 6.13
N ASP A 407 15.28 6.35 6.47
CA ASP A 407 15.11 7.05 7.74
C ASP A 407 13.65 7.52 7.88
N ASN A 408 12.86 6.77 8.62
CA ASN A 408 11.42 6.93 8.77
C ASN A 408 10.98 8.32 9.26
N HIS A 409 11.90 9.10 9.86
CA HIS A 409 11.60 10.44 10.36
C HIS A 409 11.38 11.49 9.25
N LYS A 410 11.99 11.33 8.07
CA LYS A 410 11.85 12.29 6.97
C LYS A 410 10.61 12.02 6.11
N ILE A 411 10.26 10.73 5.93
CA ILE A 411 9.08 10.31 5.16
C ILE A 411 7.79 10.77 5.85
N SER A 412 7.71 10.66 7.18
CA SER A 412 6.49 11.01 7.93
C SER A 412 6.13 12.52 7.86
N ARG A 413 7.09 13.40 7.71
CA ARG A 413 6.83 14.85 7.59
C ARG A 413 6.38 15.24 6.18
N ARG A 414 6.90 14.63 5.12
CA ARG A 414 6.59 14.99 3.73
C ARG A 414 5.39 14.26 3.15
N SER A 415 5.10 13.03 3.55
CA SER A 415 3.85 12.36 3.17
C SER A 415 2.61 13.13 3.66
N ARG A 416 2.69 13.81 4.81
CA ARG A 416 1.65 14.78 5.24
C ARG A 416 1.49 15.93 4.23
N THR A 417 2.58 16.42 3.66
CA THR A 417 2.56 17.51 2.67
C THR A 417 2.06 17.04 1.32
N VAL A 418 2.38 15.83 0.90
CA VAL A 418 1.86 15.20 -0.34
C VAL A 418 0.36 14.91 -0.18
N PHE A 419 -0.07 14.36 0.94
CA PHE A 419 -1.50 14.15 1.22
C PHE A 419 -2.27 15.48 1.25
N GLN A 420 -1.69 16.54 1.81
CA GLN A 420 -2.27 17.90 1.79
C GLN A 420 -2.28 18.50 0.36
N LYS A 421 -1.27 18.21 -0.47
CA LYS A 421 -1.26 18.63 -1.88
C LYS A 421 -2.30 17.85 -2.70
N ILE A 422 -2.43 16.55 -2.51
CA ILE A 422 -3.47 15.72 -3.15
C ILE A 422 -4.85 16.18 -2.70
N THR A 423 -5.07 16.41 -1.43
CA THR A 423 -6.34 16.96 -0.91
C THR A 423 -6.66 18.33 -1.48
N ARG A 424 -5.65 19.21 -1.66
CA ARG A 424 -5.82 20.50 -2.33
C ARG A 424 -6.15 20.37 -3.82
N VAL A 425 -5.54 19.43 -4.53
CA VAL A 425 -5.83 19.15 -5.95
C VAL A 425 -7.23 18.55 -6.09
N CYS A 426 -7.59 17.58 -5.25
CA CYS A 426 -8.94 17.02 -5.22
C CYS A 426 -10.01 18.05 -4.88
N ASN A 427 -9.75 18.98 -3.95
CA ASN A 427 -10.66 20.08 -3.63
C ASN A 427 -10.74 21.13 -4.75
N LYS A 428 -9.65 21.39 -5.47
CA LYS A 428 -9.68 22.26 -6.67
C LYS A 428 -10.44 21.64 -7.84
N LEU A 429 -10.41 20.33 -7.99
CA LEU A 429 -11.18 19.62 -9.02
C LEU A 429 -12.66 19.52 -8.65
N LYS A 430 -13.00 19.38 -7.36
CA LYS A 430 -14.39 19.44 -6.88
C LYS A 430 -15.08 20.80 -7.07
N ASN A 431 -14.31 21.88 -7.08
CA ASN A 431 -14.85 23.25 -7.29
C ASN A 431 -14.90 23.65 -8.77
N LYS A 432 -14.52 22.76 -9.69
CA LYS A 432 -14.61 22.97 -11.16
C LYS A 432 -15.60 22.04 -11.86
N LEU A 433 -16.21 21.13 -11.11
CA LEU A 433 -17.36 20.29 -11.49
C LEU A 433 -18.59 20.74 -10.69
#